data_fbc8a3575fb53246673e90366b14d0d4
#
_entry.id   fbc8a3575fb53246673e90366b14d0d4
#
_cell.length_a   1.000
_cell.length_b   1.000
_cell.length_c   1.000
_cell.angle_alpha   90.00
_cell.angle_beta   90.00
_cell.angle_gamma   90.00
#
_symmetry.space_group_name_H-M   'P 1'
#
loop_
_entity.id
_entity.type
_entity.pdbx_description
1 polymer ?
#
loop_
_entity_poly.entity_id
_entity_poly.type
_entity_poly.pdbx_seq_one_letter_code
_entity_poly.pdbx_strand_id
1 'polypeptide(L)'
;MITDSAGKWSYDKTVSSDTLVGVKSLVIENEQKRVLRNITITSDFVLQMTTLSDQYDTGDTATITGTTEANQELTLTVIDPKSVTVLFDTIQADENGKFEYKFAVTSTFTSGTYAVIAKTPNNNSEAIIFGIGSASTDKIVILLDQLNFQTTADLTLRVVGPASSTLSVQIIDASDKITVTKTIITNSAGNGQITLDLNGYKSGVYRAVVSHASIEDIAQFSVGLQTGTGEITLSTTKSSYQPGEEILIIGKTANSNSILFLSLVNPNGDKYSEIEIFSDKNGQFTTQLIRIPLNATPGEWTIEANSRLDTASTTIDIEI
;
A
#
# COMPACT_ATOMS: atom_id res chain seq x y z
N MET A 1 12.43 -5.37 38.86
CA MET A 1 13.85 -5.22 38.50
C MET A 1 14.57 -4.60 39.68
N ILE A 2 15.75 -5.11 40.03
CA ILE A 2 16.55 -4.57 41.15
C ILE A 2 17.83 -3.97 40.54
N THR A 3 18.21 -2.79 40.96
CA THR A 3 19.48 -2.16 40.57
C THR A 3 20.64 -2.72 41.35
N ASP A 4 21.82 -2.76 40.74
CA ASP A 4 23.08 -3.05 41.45
C ASP A 4 23.49 -1.87 42.37
N SER A 5 24.59 -2.02 43.08
CA SER A 5 25.13 -0.99 43.98
C SER A 5 25.56 0.31 43.27
N ALA A 6 25.72 0.29 41.94
CA ALA A 6 26.03 1.45 41.12
C ALA A 6 24.74 2.07 40.47
N GLY A 7 23.54 1.56 40.82
CA GLY A 7 22.27 2.00 40.26
C GLY A 7 22.04 1.50 38.83
N LYS A 8 22.81 0.55 38.32
CA LYS A 8 22.63 -0.06 37.00
C LYS A 8 21.69 -1.25 37.07
N TRP A 9 20.96 -1.49 36.01
CA TRP A 9 20.08 -2.65 35.83
C TRP A 9 20.13 -3.12 34.39
N SER A 10 19.81 -4.36 34.16
CA SER A 10 19.58 -4.96 32.84
C SER A 10 18.28 -5.72 32.83
N TYR A 11 17.70 -5.83 31.67
CA TYR A 11 16.51 -6.63 31.40
C TYR A 11 16.60 -7.23 30.02
N ASP A 12 16.58 -8.55 29.97
CA ASP A 12 16.59 -9.31 28.75
C ASP A 12 15.16 -9.78 28.43
N LYS A 13 14.72 -9.54 27.22
CA LYS A 13 13.43 -10.01 26.69
C LYS A 13 13.67 -10.69 25.36
N THR A 14 13.36 -11.97 25.31
CA THR A 14 13.32 -12.70 24.04
C THR A 14 12.12 -12.22 23.23
N VAL A 15 12.37 -11.82 21.98
CA VAL A 15 11.34 -11.50 21.01
C VAL A 15 10.88 -12.83 20.41
N SER A 16 9.60 -13.15 20.55
CA SER A 16 9.04 -14.37 19.95
C SER A 16 8.76 -14.17 18.46
N SER A 17 8.71 -15.27 17.70
CA SER A 17 8.48 -15.26 16.26
C SER A 17 7.12 -14.68 15.84
N ASP A 18 6.16 -14.68 16.75
CA ASP A 18 4.81 -14.09 16.56
C ASP A 18 4.74 -12.61 16.96
N THR A 19 5.86 -12.02 17.37
CA THR A 19 5.90 -10.60 17.73
C THR A 19 5.82 -9.74 16.47
N LEU A 20 4.75 -8.96 16.36
CA LEU A 20 4.60 -8.01 15.25
C LEU A 20 5.80 -7.07 15.14
N VAL A 21 6.38 -6.97 13.95
CA VAL A 21 7.44 -6.00 13.64
C VAL A 21 6.93 -4.56 13.76
N GLY A 22 7.85 -3.62 13.79
CA GLY A 22 7.55 -2.20 13.90
C GLY A 22 8.03 -1.58 15.22
N VAL A 23 7.70 -0.32 15.41
CA VAL A 23 8.11 0.44 16.59
C VAL A 23 7.28 0.01 17.79
N LYS A 24 7.95 -0.44 18.84
CA LYS A 24 7.36 -0.78 20.14
C LYS A 24 7.87 0.20 21.20
N SER A 25 7.02 0.58 22.14
CA SER A 25 7.41 1.43 23.26
C SER A 25 7.75 0.58 24.47
N LEU A 26 9.00 0.66 24.90
CA LEU A 26 9.44 0.13 26.18
C LEU A 26 9.16 1.18 27.26
N VAL A 27 8.30 0.83 28.20
CA VAL A 27 7.98 1.66 29.35
C VAL A 27 8.77 1.17 30.56
N ILE A 28 9.57 2.04 31.14
CA ILE A 28 10.34 1.79 32.35
C ILE A 28 9.83 2.78 33.38
N GLU A 29 9.29 2.27 34.47
CA GLU A 29 8.71 3.13 35.52
C GLU A 29 9.04 2.64 36.93
N ASN A 30 9.11 3.58 37.83
CA ASN A 30 9.11 3.37 39.26
C ASN A 30 8.11 4.37 39.90
N GLU A 31 7.98 4.36 41.23
CA GLU A 31 7.02 5.23 41.95
C GLU A 31 7.19 6.73 41.67
N GLN A 32 8.34 7.17 41.18
CA GLN A 32 8.67 8.59 41.00
C GLN A 32 8.85 9.02 39.54
N LYS A 33 9.16 8.08 38.65
CA LYS A 33 9.56 8.41 37.27
C LYS A 33 9.15 7.34 36.26
N ARG A 34 8.69 7.82 35.12
CA ARG A 34 8.40 7.00 33.94
C ARG A 34 9.29 7.43 32.77
N VAL A 35 9.92 6.47 32.11
CA VAL A 35 10.76 6.70 30.93
C VAL A 35 10.24 5.82 29.80
N LEU A 36 10.05 6.41 28.63
CA LEU A 36 9.70 5.72 27.39
C LEU A 36 10.92 5.61 26.49
N ARG A 37 11.10 4.46 25.89
CA ARG A 37 12.08 4.21 24.83
C ARG A 37 11.42 3.47 23.71
N ASN A 38 11.63 3.94 22.50
CA ASN A 38 11.19 3.21 21.32
C ASN A 38 12.30 2.20 20.95
N ILE A 39 11.86 1.00 20.66
CA ILE A 39 12.66 -0.08 20.08
C ILE A 39 11.98 -0.49 18.78
N THR A 40 12.77 -0.78 17.75
CA THR A 40 12.22 -1.28 16.49
C THR A 40 12.48 -2.79 16.43
N ILE A 41 11.42 -3.54 16.21
CA ILE A 41 11.49 -4.97 15.92
C ILE A 41 11.43 -5.11 14.42
N THR A 42 12.45 -5.75 13.84
CA THR A 42 12.53 -6.04 12.41
C THR A 42 12.44 -7.55 12.19
N SER A 43 11.88 -7.95 11.06
CA SER A 43 11.93 -9.33 10.59
C SER A 43 13.06 -9.47 9.58
N ASP A 44 13.81 -10.57 9.67
CA ASP A 44 14.80 -10.96 8.65
C ASP A 44 14.12 -11.67 7.46
N PHE A 45 12.80 -11.94 7.56
CA PHE A 45 12.05 -12.55 6.47
C PHE A 45 11.82 -11.55 5.34
N VAL A 46 12.29 -11.94 4.16
CA VAL A 46 12.07 -11.17 2.93
C VAL A 46 10.90 -11.80 2.18
N LEU A 47 9.83 -11.02 1.95
CA LEU A 47 8.78 -11.40 1.03
C LEU A 47 9.37 -11.48 -0.38
N GLN A 48 9.21 -12.63 -1.03
CA GLN A 48 9.67 -12.86 -2.40
C GLN A 48 8.52 -13.38 -3.25
N MET A 49 8.45 -12.92 -4.50
CA MET A 49 7.46 -13.37 -5.47
C MET A 49 8.09 -13.63 -6.82
N THR A 50 7.46 -14.52 -7.58
CA THR A 50 7.75 -14.75 -8.99
C THR A 50 6.47 -15.13 -9.71
N THR A 51 6.43 -14.87 -11.02
CA THR A 51 5.38 -15.36 -11.92
C THR A 51 5.88 -16.58 -12.68
N LEU A 52 4.97 -17.52 -13.03
CA LEU A 52 5.32 -18.69 -13.84
C LEU A 52 5.57 -18.34 -15.31
N SER A 53 5.04 -17.22 -15.78
CA SER A 53 5.25 -16.74 -17.14
C SER A 53 5.38 -15.23 -17.16
N ASP A 54 6.21 -14.69 -18.03
CA ASP A 54 6.35 -13.25 -18.26
C ASP A 54 5.19 -12.66 -19.07
N GLN A 55 4.38 -13.53 -19.69
CA GLN A 55 3.19 -13.16 -20.46
C GLN A 55 2.10 -14.23 -20.31
N TYR A 56 0.85 -13.76 -20.25
CA TYR A 56 -0.37 -14.56 -20.27
C TYR A 56 -1.32 -14.06 -21.35
N ASP A 57 -2.10 -14.96 -21.95
CA ASP A 57 -3.13 -14.64 -22.93
C ASP A 57 -4.53 -14.89 -22.36
N THR A 58 -5.56 -14.36 -23.02
CA THR A 58 -6.96 -14.63 -22.63
C THR A 58 -7.24 -16.14 -22.67
N GLY A 59 -7.74 -16.66 -21.57
CA GLY A 59 -7.98 -18.09 -21.35
C GLY A 59 -6.93 -18.75 -20.46
N ASP A 60 -5.79 -18.11 -20.24
CA ASP A 60 -4.75 -18.61 -19.33
C ASP A 60 -5.14 -18.42 -17.86
N THR A 61 -4.44 -19.13 -17.00
CA THR A 61 -4.43 -18.87 -15.56
C THR A 61 -3.10 -18.26 -15.17
N ALA A 62 -3.11 -16.99 -14.80
CA ALA A 62 -1.94 -16.35 -14.23
C ALA A 62 -1.64 -16.94 -12.87
N THR A 63 -0.40 -17.33 -12.65
CA THR A 63 0.02 -17.99 -11.40
C THR A 63 1.23 -17.27 -10.83
N ILE A 64 1.07 -16.77 -9.63
CA ILE A 64 2.07 -16.08 -8.82
C ILE A 64 2.43 -16.98 -7.66
N THR A 65 3.71 -17.19 -7.45
CA THR A 65 4.20 -17.98 -6.31
C THR A 65 5.19 -17.16 -5.50
N GLY A 66 5.34 -17.49 -4.25
CA GLY A 66 6.31 -16.78 -3.42
C GLY A 66 6.54 -17.41 -2.07
N THR A 67 7.35 -16.72 -1.28
CA THR A 67 7.70 -17.10 0.08
C THR A 67 7.64 -15.90 1.02
N THR A 68 7.19 -16.14 2.23
CA THR A 68 7.13 -15.18 3.34
C THR A 68 7.26 -15.92 4.66
N GLU A 69 6.90 -15.30 5.78
CA GLU A 69 6.82 -16.00 7.07
C GLU A 69 5.74 -17.11 7.03
N ALA A 70 5.95 -18.17 7.81
CA ALA A 70 4.99 -19.27 7.94
C ALA A 70 3.63 -18.74 8.44
N ASN A 71 2.55 -19.21 7.82
CA ASN A 71 1.18 -18.82 8.14
C ASN A 71 0.89 -17.31 8.04
N GLN A 72 1.73 -16.55 7.33
CA GLN A 72 1.56 -15.12 7.14
C GLN A 72 0.37 -14.83 6.23
N GLU A 73 -0.49 -13.94 6.66
CA GLU A 73 -1.52 -13.35 5.79
C GLU A 73 -0.89 -12.36 4.83
N LEU A 74 -1.37 -12.35 3.59
CA LEU A 74 -0.92 -11.49 2.51
C LEU A 74 -2.12 -10.89 1.80
N THR A 75 -2.10 -9.59 1.57
CA THR A 75 -2.98 -8.97 0.58
C THR A 75 -2.28 -8.93 -0.77
N LEU A 76 -3.00 -9.31 -1.82
CA LEU A 76 -2.54 -9.30 -3.21
C LEU A 76 -3.38 -8.33 -4.02
N THR A 77 -2.73 -7.40 -4.66
CA THR A 77 -3.36 -6.39 -5.52
C THR A 77 -2.82 -6.54 -6.93
N VAL A 78 -3.71 -6.76 -7.89
CA VAL A 78 -3.36 -6.74 -9.33
C VAL A 78 -3.72 -5.37 -9.89
N ILE A 79 -2.73 -4.69 -10.45
CA ILE A 79 -2.91 -3.38 -11.10
C ILE A 79 -2.73 -3.50 -12.60
N ASP A 80 -3.58 -2.80 -13.34
CA ASP A 80 -3.61 -2.79 -14.79
C ASP A 80 -2.51 -1.86 -15.40
N PRO A 81 -2.40 -1.77 -16.74
CA PRO A 81 -1.44 -0.87 -17.39
C PRO A 81 -1.57 0.60 -16.98
N LYS A 82 -2.76 1.04 -16.53
CA LYS A 82 -3.02 2.41 -16.05
C LYS A 82 -2.82 2.58 -14.55
N SER A 83 -2.25 1.58 -13.86
CA SER A 83 -2.06 1.55 -12.39
C SER A 83 -3.36 1.55 -11.58
N VAL A 84 -4.46 1.06 -12.17
CA VAL A 84 -5.75 0.89 -11.49
C VAL A 84 -5.85 -0.54 -10.96
N THR A 85 -6.32 -0.70 -9.72
CA THR A 85 -6.59 -2.02 -9.12
C THR A 85 -7.70 -2.73 -9.88
N VAL A 86 -7.43 -3.93 -10.38
CA VAL A 86 -8.40 -4.78 -11.10
C VAL A 86 -8.77 -6.04 -10.33
N LEU A 87 -7.88 -6.53 -9.46
CA LEU A 87 -8.15 -7.63 -8.52
C LEU A 87 -7.51 -7.28 -7.17
N PHE A 88 -8.19 -7.70 -6.12
CA PHE A 88 -7.69 -7.64 -4.75
C PHE A 88 -8.10 -8.93 -4.06
N ASP A 89 -7.18 -9.53 -3.32
CA ASP A 89 -7.42 -10.78 -2.62
C ASP A 89 -6.58 -10.87 -1.35
N THR A 90 -7.02 -11.69 -0.42
CA THR A 90 -6.27 -12.00 0.79
C THR A 90 -6.03 -13.51 0.83
N ILE A 91 -4.77 -13.90 0.94
CA ILE A 91 -4.36 -15.29 1.02
C ILE A 91 -3.49 -15.51 2.26
N GLN A 92 -3.30 -16.78 2.62
CA GLN A 92 -2.41 -17.18 3.70
C GLN A 92 -1.30 -18.07 3.16
N ALA A 93 -0.06 -17.78 3.56
CA ALA A 93 1.06 -18.66 3.31
C ALA A 93 0.91 -19.96 4.12
N ASP A 94 1.47 -21.05 3.63
CA ASP A 94 1.47 -22.34 4.30
C ASP A 94 2.41 -22.37 5.54
N GLU A 95 2.49 -23.51 6.21
CA GLU A 95 3.36 -23.74 7.37
C GLU A 95 4.86 -23.61 7.06
N ASN A 96 5.25 -23.63 5.79
CA ASN A 96 6.62 -23.41 5.30
C ASN A 96 6.83 -22.01 4.75
N GLY A 97 5.84 -21.13 4.87
CA GLY A 97 5.87 -19.77 4.34
C GLY A 97 5.70 -19.66 2.83
N LYS A 98 5.26 -20.71 2.14
CA LYS A 98 4.98 -20.69 0.70
C LYS A 98 3.56 -20.24 0.43
N PHE A 99 3.36 -19.52 -0.65
CA PHE A 99 2.03 -19.17 -1.14
C PHE A 99 1.95 -19.29 -2.66
N GLU A 100 0.74 -19.50 -3.14
CA GLU A 100 0.37 -19.52 -4.55
C GLU A 100 -0.91 -18.72 -4.72
N TYR A 101 -0.91 -17.79 -5.68
CA TYR A 101 -2.07 -17.02 -6.07
C TYR A 101 -2.37 -17.22 -7.54
N LYS A 102 -3.62 -17.52 -7.86
CA LYS A 102 -4.08 -17.81 -9.23
C LYS A 102 -5.30 -16.99 -9.57
N PHE A 103 -5.30 -16.45 -10.77
CA PHE A 103 -6.50 -15.82 -11.34
C PHE A 103 -6.63 -16.11 -12.83
N ALA A 104 -7.87 -16.21 -13.30
CA ALA A 104 -8.15 -16.43 -14.71
C ALA A 104 -7.97 -15.13 -15.49
N VAL A 105 -7.24 -15.18 -16.59
CA VAL A 105 -7.13 -14.07 -17.55
C VAL A 105 -8.31 -14.15 -18.51
N THR A 106 -9.33 -13.34 -18.29
CA THR A 106 -10.54 -13.29 -19.10
C THR A 106 -10.43 -12.23 -20.18
N SER A 107 -11.38 -12.20 -21.12
CA SER A 107 -11.45 -11.17 -22.20
C SER A 107 -11.68 -9.75 -21.68
N THR A 108 -11.97 -9.58 -20.39
CA THR A 108 -12.13 -8.29 -19.74
C THR A 108 -10.82 -7.62 -19.34
N PHE A 109 -9.70 -8.39 -19.29
CA PHE A 109 -8.38 -7.82 -19.13
C PHE A 109 -7.93 -7.13 -20.42
N THR A 110 -7.54 -5.87 -20.33
CA THR A 110 -6.97 -5.14 -21.47
C THR A 110 -5.54 -5.59 -21.73
N SER A 111 -5.10 -5.60 -23.00
CA SER A 111 -3.70 -5.92 -23.31
C SER A 111 -2.76 -4.85 -22.73
N GLY A 112 -1.64 -5.30 -22.17
CA GLY A 112 -0.58 -4.43 -21.65
C GLY A 112 0.16 -5.00 -20.46
N THR A 113 0.93 -4.14 -19.78
CA THR A 113 1.78 -4.50 -18.64
C THR A 113 1.03 -4.36 -17.32
N TYR A 114 0.92 -5.46 -16.61
CA TYR A 114 0.31 -5.58 -15.29
C TYR A 114 1.38 -5.71 -14.21
N ALA A 115 1.00 -5.43 -12.97
CA ALA A 115 1.81 -5.78 -11.82
C ALA A 115 0.94 -6.45 -10.75
N VAL A 116 1.54 -7.38 -9.99
CA VAL A 116 0.98 -7.88 -8.74
C VAL A 116 1.82 -7.32 -7.60
N ILE A 117 1.15 -6.72 -6.63
CA ILE A 117 1.75 -6.24 -5.40
C ILE A 117 1.25 -7.13 -4.27
N ALA A 118 2.16 -7.79 -3.56
CA ALA A 118 1.85 -8.46 -2.31
C ALA A 118 2.28 -7.59 -1.14
N LYS A 119 1.47 -7.56 -0.09
CA LYS A 119 1.75 -6.82 1.13
C LYS A 119 1.39 -7.65 2.36
N THR A 120 2.27 -7.67 3.35
CA THR A 120 2.01 -8.27 4.65
C THR A 120 1.41 -7.24 5.63
N PRO A 121 0.72 -7.65 6.71
CA PRO A 121 0.27 -6.75 7.76
C PRO A 121 1.39 -5.92 8.41
N ASN A 122 2.63 -6.41 8.32
CA ASN A 122 3.82 -5.71 8.82
C ASN A 122 4.41 -4.71 7.81
N ASN A 123 3.68 -4.40 6.74
CA ASN A 123 4.06 -3.49 5.66
C ASN A 123 5.26 -3.94 4.81
N ASN A 124 5.74 -5.20 4.91
CA ASN A 124 6.62 -5.73 3.89
C ASN A 124 5.82 -5.86 2.59
N SER A 125 6.35 -5.37 1.50
CA SER A 125 5.71 -5.44 0.19
C SER A 125 6.71 -5.82 -0.89
N GLU A 126 6.21 -6.49 -1.92
CA GLU A 126 6.97 -6.89 -3.10
C GLU A 126 6.07 -6.72 -4.32
N ALA A 127 6.66 -6.47 -5.49
CA ALA A 127 5.91 -6.36 -6.73
C ALA A 127 6.60 -7.15 -7.85
N ILE A 128 5.80 -7.73 -8.72
CA ILE A 128 6.26 -8.36 -9.97
C ILE A 128 5.46 -7.82 -11.15
N ILE A 129 6.09 -7.82 -12.32
CA ILE A 129 5.53 -7.28 -13.57
C ILE A 129 5.42 -8.41 -14.58
N PHE A 130 4.34 -8.44 -15.34
CA PHE A 130 4.10 -9.39 -16.42
C PHE A 130 3.18 -8.78 -17.48
N GLY A 131 3.11 -9.38 -18.66
CA GLY A 131 2.23 -8.96 -19.75
C GLY A 131 0.91 -9.71 -19.78
N ILE A 132 -0.16 -9.08 -20.23
CA ILE A 132 -1.40 -9.74 -20.64
C ILE A 132 -1.69 -9.35 -22.10
N GLY A 133 -1.89 -10.36 -22.96
CA GLY A 133 -2.15 -10.17 -24.40
C GLY A 133 -1.00 -9.56 -25.20
N SER A 134 0.09 -9.21 -24.53
CA SER A 134 1.34 -8.73 -25.13
C SER A 134 2.47 -8.94 -24.15
N ALA A 135 3.72 -8.98 -24.62
CA ALA A 135 4.88 -8.99 -23.74
C ALA A 135 4.87 -7.74 -22.83
N SER A 136 5.34 -7.93 -21.59
CA SER A 136 5.49 -6.81 -20.65
C SER A 136 6.49 -5.79 -21.22
N THR A 137 6.16 -4.53 -21.03
CA THR A 137 7.05 -3.39 -21.26
C THR A 137 7.52 -2.84 -19.93
N ASP A 138 8.50 -1.96 -19.96
CA ASP A 138 8.94 -1.29 -18.75
C ASP A 138 7.76 -0.59 -18.05
N LYS A 139 7.65 -0.82 -16.74
CA LYS A 139 6.70 -0.20 -15.84
C LYS A 139 7.43 0.14 -14.55
N ILE A 140 7.06 1.23 -13.90
CA ILE A 140 7.55 1.57 -12.57
C ILE A 140 6.43 1.27 -11.59
N VAL A 141 6.79 0.68 -10.44
CA VAL A 141 5.90 0.47 -9.29
C VAL A 141 6.62 0.99 -8.05
N ILE A 142 6.02 1.96 -7.37
CA ILE A 142 6.54 2.52 -6.11
C ILE A 142 5.96 1.73 -4.94
N LEU A 143 6.82 1.31 -4.03
CA LEU A 143 6.44 0.61 -2.81
C LEU A 143 6.85 1.46 -1.60
N LEU A 144 5.89 1.80 -0.75
CA LEU A 144 6.09 2.51 0.51
C LEU A 144 5.71 1.60 1.67
N ASP A 145 6.57 1.53 2.70
CA ASP A 145 6.31 0.69 3.86
C ASP A 145 5.17 1.25 4.74
N GLN A 146 4.97 2.56 4.69
CA GLN A 146 3.85 3.26 5.34
C GLN A 146 3.53 4.53 4.57
N LEU A 147 2.34 5.09 4.79
CA LEU A 147 1.89 6.27 4.07
C LEU A 147 1.85 7.54 4.94
N ASN A 148 1.98 7.42 6.26
CA ASN A 148 2.12 8.57 7.15
C ASN A 148 3.38 8.44 8.02
N PHE A 149 4.27 9.40 7.90
CA PHE A 149 5.56 9.45 8.56
C PHE A 149 5.59 10.52 9.65
N GLN A 150 6.35 10.29 10.70
CA GLN A 150 6.69 11.36 11.65
C GLN A 150 7.71 12.31 11.01
N THR A 151 7.71 13.58 11.44
CA THR A 151 8.64 14.61 10.92
C THR A 151 10.13 14.31 11.20
N THR A 152 10.43 13.33 12.03
CA THR A 152 11.79 12.89 12.39
C THR A 152 12.09 11.48 11.88
N ALA A 153 11.23 10.92 11.03
CA ALA A 153 11.41 9.59 10.48
C ALA A 153 12.19 9.62 9.16
N ASP A 154 12.71 8.48 8.79
CA ASP A 154 13.20 8.21 7.44
C ASP A 154 12.08 7.60 6.59
N LEU A 155 11.95 8.06 5.36
CA LEU A 155 11.14 7.43 4.32
C LEU A 155 12.01 6.49 3.50
N THR A 156 11.72 5.21 3.50
CA THR A 156 12.30 4.27 2.53
C THR A 156 11.35 4.12 1.35
N LEU A 157 11.77 4.56 0.18
CA LEU A 157 11.06 4.41 -1.08
C LEU A 157 11.74 3.28 -1.86
N ARG A 158 10.99 2.23 -2.11
CA ARG A 158 11.41 1.09 -2.94
C ARG A 158 10.72 1.17 -4.29
N VAL A 159 11.37 0.67 -5.33
CA VAL A 159 10.80 0.63 -6.68
C VAL A 159 11.08 -0.71 -7.34
N VAL A 160 10.12 -1.14 -8.15
CA VAL A 160 10.33 -2.12 -9.21
C VAL A 160 10.20 -1.39 -10.53
N GLY A 161 11.16 -1.55 -11.43
CA GLY A 161 11.23 -0.79 -12.69
C GLY A 161 12.19 -1.39 -13.70
N PRO A 162 12.58 -0.64 -14.73
CA PRO A 162 13.55 -1.12 -15.72
C PRO A 162 14.85 -1.60 -15.08
N ALA A 163 15.34 -2.76 -15.52
CA ALA A 163 16.55 -3.38 -14.98
C ALA A 163 17.80 -2.53 -15.28
N SER A 164 18.73 -2.50 -14.31
CA SER A 164 20.04 -1.83 -14.43
C SER A 164 19.94 -0.38 -14.93
N SER A 165 18.92 0.34 -14.49
CA SER A 165 18.58 1.68 -14.98
C SER A 165 18.71 2.71 -13.86
N THR A 166 18.86 3.99 -14.26
CA THR A 166 18.83 5.12 -13.35
C THR A 166 17.47 5.80 -13.44
N LEU A 167 16.71 5.79 -12.35
CA LEU A 167 15.40 6.43 -12.23
C LEU A 167 15.54 7.79 -11.56
N SER A 168 14.79 8.78 -12.03
CA SER A 168 14.66 10.08 -11.36
C SER A 168 13.59 10.00 -10.28
N VAL A 169 13.86 10.57 -9.11
CA VAL A 169 12.92 10.67 -7.99
C VAL A 169 12.72 12.13 -7.66
N GLN A 170 11.48 12.59 -7.65
CA GLN A 170 11.09 13.92 -7.19
C GLN A 170 10.08 13.80 -6.06
N ILE A 171 10.33 14.55 -4.99
CA ILE A 171 9.35 14.73 -3.92
C ILE A 171 8.73 16.11 -4.08
N ILE A 172 7.41 16.14 -4.18
CA ILE A 172 6.61 17.32 -4.49
C ILE A 172 5.66 17.57 -3.32
N ASP A 173 5.61 18.78 -2.80
CA ASP A 173 4.70 19.17 -1.73
C ASP A 173 3.27 19.48 -2.23
N ALA A 174 2.36 19.76 -1.32
CA ALA A 174 0.96 20.09 -1.62
C ALA A 174 0.77 21.40 -2.41
N SER A 175 1.84 22.20 -2.59
CA SER A 175 1.84 23.43 -3.39
C SER A 175 2.44 23.21 -4.79
N ASP A 176 2.61 21.95 -5.20
CA ASP A 176 3.27 21.54 -6.45
C ASP A 176 4.75 21.97 -6.57
N LYS A 177 5.38 22.24 -5.43
CA LYS A 177 6.79 22.57 -5.38
C LYS A 177 7.65 21.33 -5.19
N ILE A 178 8.64 21.13 -6.06
CA ILE A 178 9.66 20.10 -5.89
C ILE A 178 10.53 20.47 -4.68
N THR A 179 10.51 19.60 -3.66
CA THR A 179 11.30 19.77 -2.43
C THR A 179 12.63 19.03 -2.48
N VAL A 180 12.65 17.88 -3.17
CA VAL A 180 13.82 17.02 -3.32
C VAL A 180 13.87 16.44 -4.72
N THR A 181 15.07 16.33 -5.28
CA THR A 181 15.35 15.53 -6.50
C THR A 181 16.53 14.61 -6.19
N LYS A 182 16.35 13.33 -6.44
CA LYS A 182 17.32 12.26 -6.25
C LYS A 182 17.26 11.25 -7.39
N THR A 183 18.11 10.24 -7.34
CA THR A 183 18.10 9.14 -8.28
C THR A 183 18.13 7.79 -7.53
N ILE A 184 17.50 6.78 -8.14
CA ILE A 184 17.57 5.38 -7.73
C ILE A 184 18.23 4.62 -8.87
N ILE A 185 19.16 3.72 -8.53
CA ILE A 185 19.72 2.78 -9.50
C ILE A 185 19.09 1.43 -9.23
N THR A 186 18.43 0.86 -10.23
CA THR A 186 17.87 -0.48 -10.16
C THR A 186 18.94 -1.53 -10.45
N ASN A 187 18.82 -2.68 -9.80
CA ASN A 187 19.66 -3.85 -10.06
C ASN A 187 19.21 -4.59 -11.34
N SER A 188 19.85 -5.73 -11.64
CA SER A 188 19.51 -6.57 -12.81
C SER A 188 18.10 -7.18 -12.75
N ALA A 189 17.46 -7.21 -11.57
CA ALA A 189 16.08 -7.64 -11.42
C ALA A 189 15.08 -6.46 -11.43
N GLY A 190 15.54 -5.22 -11.68
CA GLY A 190 14.70 -4.04 -11.69
C GLY A 190 14.40 -3.44 -10.30
N ASN A 191 14.97 -3.98 -9.23
CA ASN A 191 14.71 -3.50 -7.86
C ASN A 191 15.69 -2.40 -7.47
N GLY A 192 15.16 -1.34 -6.87
CA GLY A 192 15.95 -0.22 -6.35
C GLY A 192 15.31 0.40 -5.12
N GLN A 193 16.10 1.11 -4.33
CA GLN A 193 15.58 1.83 -3.16
C GLN A 193 16.40 3.08 -2.84
N ILE A 194 15.75 4.01 -2.15
CA ILE A 194 16.39 5.19 -1.56
C ILE A 194 15.75 5.50 -0.21
N THR A 195 16.57 5.97 0.72
CA THR A 195 16.10 6.50 2.00
C THR A 195 16.22 8.01 2.00
N LEU A 196 15.17 8.69 2.42
CA LEU A 196 15.05 10.13 2.53
C LEU A 196 14.83 10.52 3.98
N ASP A 197 15.69 11.37 4.52
CA ASP A 197 15.48 12.01 5.82
C ASP A 197 14.35 13.03 5.70
N LEU A 198 13.29 12.87 6.49
CA LEU A 198 12.14 13.78 6.52
C LEU A 198 12.30 14.90 7.55
N ASN A 199 13.47 15.02 8.18
CA ASN A 199 13.74 16.08 9.12
C ASN A 199 13.63 17.46 8.44
N GLY A 200 12.83 18.34 9.00
CA GLY A 200 12.55 19.65 8.42
C GLY A 200 11.41 19.70 7.40
N TYR A 201 10.82 18.57 7.05
CA TYR A 201 9.59 18.57 6.27
C TYR A 201 8.44 19.15 7.09
N LYS A 202 7.60 19.95 6.45
CA LYS A 202 6.38 20.46 7.07
C LYS A 202 5.31 19.37 7.11
N SER A 203 4.43 19.42 8.11
CA SER A 203 3.25 18.56 8.11
C SER A 203 2.40 18.80 6.87
N GLY A 204 2.05 17.73 6.17
CA GLY A 204 1.29 17.81 4.92
C GLY A 204 1.39 16.55 4.08
N VAL A 205 0.71 16.58 2.93
CA VAL A 205 0.74 15.52 1.92
C VAL A 205 1.81 15.83 0.89
N TYR A 206 2.54 14.81 0.49
CA TYR A 206 3.59 14.85 -0.51
C TYR A 206 3.34 13.80 -1.59
N ARG A 207 3.89 14.02 -2.76
CA ARG A 207 3.94 13.05 -3.86
C ARG A 207 5.38 12.66 -4.14
N ALA A 208 5.64 11.37 -4.17
CA ALA A 208 6.86 10.82 -4.74
C ALA A 208 6.58 10.48 -6.21
N VAL A 209 7.28 11.11 -7.12
CA VAL A 209 7.22 10.84 -8.56
C VAL A 209 8.52 10.15 -8.94
N VAL A 210 8.42 8.94 -9.46
CA VAL A 210 9.55 8.19 -9.97
C VAL A 210 9.40 8.03 -11.47
N SER A 211 10.41 8.43 -12.24
CA SER A 211 10.34 8.42 -13.70
C SER A 211 11.62 7.91 -14.36
N HIS A 212 11.45 7.30 -15.54
CA HIS A 212 12.51 6.90 -16.45
C HIS A 212 12.01 7.00 -17.88
N ALA A 213 12.72 7.75 -18.73
CA ALA A 213 12.28 8.03 -20.10
C ALA A 213 10.84 8.55 -20.16
N SER A 214 9.91 7.79 -20.73
CA SER A 214 8.49 8.18 -20.89
C SER A 214 7.56 7.49 -19.88
N ILE A 215 8.10 6.70 -18.96
CA ILE A 215 7.31 6.01 -17.92
C ILE A 215 7.49 6.71 -16.57
N GLU A 216 6.41 6.75 -15.81
CA GLU A 216 6.41 7.27 -14.44
C GLU A 216 5.39 6.54 -13.57
N ASP A 217 5.63 6.59 -12.28
CA ASP A 217 4.65 6.22 -11.25
C ASP A 217 4.64 7.27 -10.15
N ILE A 218 3.50 7.40 -9.49
CA ILE A 218 3.27 8.42 -8.46
C ILE A 218 2.68 7.77 -7.22
N ALA A 219 3.36 7.91 -6.09
CA ALA A 219 2.84 7.51 -4.80
C ALA A 219 2.65 8.73 -3.90
N GLN A 220 1.54 8.76 -3.16
CA GLN A 220 1.29 9.79 -2.15
C GLN A 220 1.73 9.28 -0.78
N PHE A 221 2.28 10.18 0.02
CA PHE A 221 2.56 9.95 1.43
C PHE A 221 2.36 11.24 2.22
N SER A 222 2.29 11.12 3.52
CA SER A 222 2.13 12.27 4.40
C SER A 222 3.20 12.32 5.47
N VAL A 223 3.47 13.52 5.97
CA VAL A 223 4.40 13.78 7.06
C VAL A 223 3.66 14.51 8.16
N GLY A 224 3.71 13.98 9.38
CA GLY A 224 3.18 14.63 10.58
C GLY A 224 1.66 14.86 10.58
N LEU A 225 0.89 14.14 9.77
CA LEU A 225 -0.56 14.25 9.79
C LEU A 225 -1.15 13.56 11.01
N GLN A 226 -2.21 14.14 11.54
CA GLN A 226 -2.99 13.54 12.60
C GLN A 226 -3.98 12.52 12.02
N THR A 227 -4.15 11.42 12.71
CA THR A 227 -5.13 10.39 12.37
C THR A 227 -6.45 10.76 13.06
N GLY A 228 -7.36 11.36 12.34
CA GLY A 228 -8.71 11.72 12.83
C GLY A 228 -9.34 12.65 11.82
N THR A 229 -10.32 12.13 11.09
CA THR A 229 -10.97 12.86 10.00
C THR A 229 -12.06 13.80 10.51
N GLY A 230 -12.59 13.54 11.71
CA GLY A 230 -13.91 14.00 12.08
C GLY A 230 -14.97 13.40 11.14
N GLU A 231 -16.16 13.97 11.11
CA GLU A 231 -17.25 13.49 10.27
C GLU A 231 -16.80 13.34 8.79
N ILE A 232 -17.11 12.17 8.22
CA ILE A 232 -16.83 11.84 6.83
C ILE A 232 -18.14 11.87 6.06
N THR A 233 -18.14 12.48 4.88
CA THR A 233 -19.19 12.33 3.88
C THR A 233 -18.60 11.79 2.59
N LEU A 234 -19.30 10.87 1.93
CA LEU A 234 -18.89 10.37 0.64
C LEU A 234 -20.09 10.09 -0.27
N SER A 235 -19.85 10.15 -1.56
CA SER A 235 -20.82 9.86 -2.61
C SER A 235 -20.09 9.39 -3.86
N THR A 236 -20.85 8.76 -4.75
CA THR A 236 -20.42 8.38 -6.11
C THR A 236 -21.18 9.18 -7.13
N THR A 237 -20.65 9.26 -8.35
CA THR A 237 -21.32 9.98 -9.46
C THR A 237 -22.43 9.18 -10.11
N LYS A 238 -22.47 7.87 -9.88
CA LYS A 238 -23.51 6.97 -10.36
C LYS A 238 -24.00 6.10 -9.20
N SER A 239 -25.24 5.64 -9.26
CA SER A 239 -25.80 4.64 -8.33
C SER A 239 -25.65 3.21 -8.84
N SER A 240 -25.34 3.01 -10.13
CA SER A 240 -25.19 1.71 -10.76
C SER A 240 -23.95 1.67 -11.63
N TYR A 241 -23.26 0.53 -11.63
CA TYR A 241 -22.01 0.28 -12.35
C TYR A 241 -22.01 -1.11 -12.97
N GLN A 242 -21.16 -1.29 -14.00
CA GLN A 242 -20.87 -2.59 -14.60
C GLN A 242 -19.51 -3.11 -14.17
N PRO A 243 -19.27 -4.44 -14.22
CA PRO A 243 -17.96 -5.01 -14.00
C PRO A 243 -16.88 -4.34 -14.87
N GLY A 244 -15.77 -3.95 -14.26
CA GLY A 244 -14.67 -3.26 -14.94
C GLY A 244 -14.81 -1.74 -15.01
N GLU A 245 -15.91 -1.13 -14.59
CA GLU A 245 -16.04 0.33 -14.55
C GLU A 245 -15.26 0.93 -13.36
N GLU A 246 -14.70 2.12 -13.58
CA GLU A 246 -14.05 2.92 -12.55
C GLU A 246 -15.11 3.70 -11.75
N ILE A 247 -14.96 3.71 -10.44
CA ILE A 247 -15.85 4.46 -9.55
C ILE A 247 -15.21 5.81 -9.24
N LEU A 248 -15.87 6.90 -9.63
CA LEU A 248 -15.50 8.22 -9.14
C LEU A 248 -16.14 8.46 -7.77
N ILE A 249 -15.30 8.43 -6.73
CA ILE A 249 -15.68 8.67 -5.34
C ILE A 249 -15.31 10.11 -4.99
N ILE A 250 -16.26 10.83 -4.44
CA ILE A 250 -16.10 12.22 -3.98
C ILE A 250 -16.52 12.28 -2.52
N GLY A 251 -15.78 12.99 -1.70
CA GLY A 251 -16.15 13.13 -0.30
C GLY A 251 -15.45 14.27 0.41
N LYS A 252 -15.78 14.38 1.68
CA LYS A 252 -15.24 15.41 2.56
C LYS A 252 -15.04 14.86 3.96
N THR A 253 -13.98 15.32 4.61
CA THR A 253 -13.68 15.13 6.03
C THR A 253 -13.86 16.45 6.75
N ALA A 254 -14.29 16.44 8.02
CA ALA A 254 -14.42 17.67 8.81
C ALA A 254 -13.04 18.32 9.06
N ASN A 255 -12.01 17.50 9.25
CA ASN A 255 -10.63 17.96 9.40
C ASN A 255 -9.92 17.96 8.03
N SER A 256 -9.11 18.98 7.78
CA SER A 256 -8.27 19.04 6.58
C SER A 256 -7.05 18.14 6.68
N ASN A 257 -6.48 17.77 5.52
CA ASN A 257 -5.25 16.97 5.42
C ASN A 257 -5.31 15.69 6.27
N SER A 258 -6.41 14.97 6.16
CA SER A 258 -6.67 13.74 6.92
C SER A 258 -6.39 12.51 6.06
N ILE A 259 -6.06 11.42 6.74
CA ILE A 259 -5.86 10.10 6.14
C ILE A 259 -7.13 9.30 6.34
N LEU A 260 -7.61 8.64 5.29
CA LEU A 260 -8.72 7.71 5.34
C LEU A 260 -8.51 6.52 4.39
N PHE A 261 -9.14 5.41 4.72
CA PHE A 261 -9.17 4.20 3.92
C PHE A 261 -10.50 4.13 3.20
N LEU A 262 -10.47 3.88 1.90
CA LEU A 262 -11.66 3.56 1.12
C LEU A 262 -11.64 2.08 0.78
N SER A 263 -12.72 1.39 1.09
CA SER A 263 -12.90 -0.04 0.80
C SER A 263 -14.11 -0.24 -0.07
N LEU A 264 -14.03 -1.20 -1.00
CA LEU A 264 -15.16 -1.73 -1.74
C LEU A 264 -15.53 -3.09 -1.13
N VAL A 265 -16.77 -3.24 -0.69
CA VAL A 265 -17.28 -4.42 0.01
C VAL A 265 -18.39 -5.05 -0.81
N ASN A 266 -18.33 -6.36 -1.03
CA ASN A 266 -19.31 -7.11 -1.80
C ASN A 266 -20.61 -7.37 -1.00
N PRO A 267 -21.68 -7.88 -1.63
CA PRO A 267 -22.96 -8.19 -0.94
C PRO A 267 -22.83 -9.23 0.19
N ASN A 268 -21.75 -10.03 0.22
CA ASN A 268 -21.52 -11.01 1.27
C ASN A 268 -20.77 -10.41 2.47
N GLY A 269 -20.33 -9.14 2.37
CA GLY A 269 -19.55 -8.48 3.40
C GLY A 269 -18.02 -8.67 3.26
N ASP A 270 -17.56 -9.26 2.15
CA ASP A 270 -16.13 -9.44 1.92
C ASP A 270 -15.54 -8.14 1.34
N LYS A 271 -14.41 -7.72 1.88
CA LYS A 271 -13.65 -6.58 1.36
C LYS A 271 -12.96 -6.98 0.06
N TYR A 272 -13.25 -6.25 -1.00
CA TYR A 272 -12.73 -6.53 -2.33
C TYR A 272 -11.54 -5.64 -2.73
N SER A 273 -11.49 -4.41 -2.25
CA SER A 273 -10.35 -3.52 -2.41
C SER A 273 -10.27 -2.57 -1.23
N GLU A 274 -9.07 -2.13 -0.93
CA GLU A 274 -8.82 -1.07 0.03
C GLU A 274 -7.70 -0.18 -0.48
N ILE A 275 -7.95 1.13 -0.49
CA ILE A 275 -6.96 2.13 -0.83
C ILE A 275 -6.87 3.17 0.28
N GLU A 276 -5.68 3.68 0.52
CA GLU A 276 -5.47 4.81 1.39
C GLU A 276 -5.45 6.09 0.58
N ILE A 277 -6.21 7.08 1.02
CA ILE A 277 -6.28 8.39 0.38
C ILE A 277 -6.14 9.52 1.40
N PHE A 278 -5.94 10.73 0.89
CA PHE A 278 -5.78 11.93 1.69
C PHE A 278 -6.84 12.96 1.30
N SER A 279 -7.42 13.63 2.30
CA SER A 279 -8.18 14.84 2.03
C SER A 279 -7.23 16.03 1.89
N ASP A 280 -7.66 17.02 1.09
CA ASP A 280 -6.93 18.24 0.86
C ASP A 280 -7.01 19.24 2.06
N LYS A 281 -6.46 20.43 1.88
CA LYS A 281 -6.52 21.53 2.86
C LYS A 281 -7.92 22.02 3.21
N ASN A 282 -8.94 21.66 2.43
CA ASN A 282 -10.35 21.98 2.64
C ASN A 282 -11.13 20.77 3.17
N GLY A 283 -10.44 19.64 3.43
CA GLY A 283 -11.04 18.39 3.80
C GLY A 283 -11.66 17.62 2.63
N GLN A 284 -11.51 18.05 1.38
CA GLN A 284 -12.08 17.39 0.21
C GLN A 284 -11.19 16.27 -0.28
N PHE A 285 -11.79 15.19 -0.78
CA PHE A 285 -11.09 14.12 -1.47
C PHE A 285 -11.88 13.65 -2.70
N THR A 286 -11.15 13.24 -3.71
CA THR A 286 -11.71 12.64 -4.94
C THR A 286 -10.75 11.58 -5.42
N THR A 287 -11.27 10.41 -5.79
CA THR A 287 -10.46 9.32 -6.33
C THR A 287 -11.22 8.50 -7.37
N GLN A 288 -10.50 7.94 -8.33
CA GLN A 288 -10.95 6.95 -9.32
C GLN A 288 -10.13 5.66 -9.24
N LEU A 289 -9.38 5.46 -8.15
CA LEU A 289 -8.48 4.32 -8.00
C LEU A 289 -9.20 3.01 -7.66
N ILE A 290 -10.52 3.05 -7.44
CA ILE A 290 -11.34 1.85 -7.21
C ILE A 290 -12.12 1.54 -8.50
N ARG A 291 -11.98 0.28 -8.92
CA ARG A 291 -12.71 -0.27 -10.07
C ARG A 291 -13.60 -1.41 -9.62
N ILE A 292 -14.78 -1.53 -10.22
CA ILE A 292 -15.62 -2.71 -10.03
C ILE A 292 -14.88 -3.94 -10.56
N PRO A 293 -14.79 -5.02 -9.76
CA PRO A 293 -14.13 -6.23 -10.20
C PRO A 293 -14.72 -6.77 -11.50
N LEU A 294 -13.85 -7.32 -12.35
CA LEU A 294 -14.29 -7.92 -13.61
C LEU A 294 -15.20 -9.16 -13.41
N ASN A 295 -15.07 -9.80 -12.24
CA ASN A 295 -15.87 -10.94 -11.80
C ASN A 295 -16.89 -10.55 -10.70
N ALA A 296 -17.23 -9.27 -10.60
CA ALA A 296 -18.20 -8.81 -9.60
C ALA A 296 -19.55 -9.53 -9.76
N THR A 297 -20.10 -9.96 -8.65
CA THR A 297 -21.46 -10.49 -8.60
C THR A 297 -22.48 -9.35 -8.63
N PRO A 298 -23.65 -9.52 -9.31
CA PRO A 298 -24.71 -8.53 -9.26
C PRO A 298 -25.21 -8.29 -7.83
N GLY A 299 -25.70 -7.09 -7.58
CA GLY A 299 -26.32 -6.72 -6.31
C GLY A 299 -25.76 -5.45 -5.70
N GLU A 300 -26.18 -5.16 -4.49
CA GLU A 300 -25.78 -3.98 -3.74
C GLU A 300 -24.39 -4.17 -3.13
N TRP A 301 -23.46 -3.33 -3.53
CA TRP A 301 -22.12 -3.25 -2.99
C TRP A 301 -21.98 -1.99 -2.15
N THR A 302 -21.11 -2.01 -1.16
CA THR A 302 -20.86 -0.89 -0.25
C THR A 302 -19.48 -0.30 -0.48
N ILE A 303 -19.41 1.02 -0.58
CA ILE A 303 -18.16 1.77 -0.47
C ILE A 303 -18.09 2.32 0.94
N GLU A 304 -17.06 1.95 1.66
CA GLU A 304 -16.79 2.40 3.02
C GLU A 304 -15.61 3.35 3.04
N ALA A 305 -15.79 4.48 3.69
CA ALA A 305 -14.70 5.38 4.07
C ALA A 305 -14.48 5.28 5.57
N ASN A 306 -13.25 5.02 5.98
CA ASN A 306 -12.94 4.75 7.37
C ASN A 306 -11.63 5.43 7.77
N SER A 307 -11.64 6.05 8.93
CA SER A 307 -10.48 6.48 9.68
C SER A 307 -10.46 5.73 11.01
N ARG A 308 -9.50 5.97 11.88
CA ARG A 308 -9.44 5.28 13.17
C ARG A 308 -10.67 5.49 14.07
N LEU A 309 -11.39 6.58 13.89
CA LEU A 309 -12.48 7.02 14.79
C LEU A 309 -13.81 7.22 14.08
N ASP A 310 -13.77 7.54 12.79
CA ASP A 310 -14.94 7.95 12.01
C ASP A 310 -15.11 7.03 10.80
N THR A 311 -16.36 6.73 10.48
CA THR A 311 -16.74 5.90 9.33
C THR A 311 -17.91 6.51 8.58
N ALA A 312 -17.96 6.31 7.28
CA ALA A 312 -19.10 6.63 6.44
C ALA A 312 -19.21 5.58 5.33
N SER A 313 -20.40 5.36 4.81
CA SER A 313 -20.61 4.43 3.71
C SER A 313 -21.64 4.96 2.72
N THR A 314 -21.57 4.47 1.48
CA THR A 314 -22.58 4.64 0.44
C THR A 314 -22.72 3.34 -0.34
N THR A 315 -23.89 3.06 -0.86
CA THR A 315 -24.14 1.85 -1.65
C THR A 315 -24.20 2.15 -3.13
N ILE A 316 -23.84 1.17 -3.93
CA ILE A 316 -23.93 1.16 -5.38
C ILE A 316 -24.50 -0.18 -5.84
N ASP A 317 -25.22 -0.22 -6.94
CA ASP A 317 -25.69 -1.45 -7.55
C ASP A 317 -24.75 -1.89 -8.67
N ILE A 318 -24.43 -3.20 -8.69
CA ILE A 318 -23.69 -3.81 -9.79
C ILE A 318 -24.68 -4.57 -10.68
N GLU A 319 -24.76 -4.13 -11.95
CA GLU A 319 -25.60 -4.73 -12.99
C GLU A 319 -24.72 -5.49 -14.00
N ILE A 320 -25.23 -6.64 -14.51
CA ILE A 320 -24.55 -7.45 -15.53
C ILE A 320 -25.30 -7.36 -16.84
#